data_eb6f7f9bbd415314725c3c4033b2e11c
#
_entry.id   eb6f7f9bbd415314725c3c4033b2e11c
#
_cell.length_a   1.000
_cell.length_b   1.000
_cell.length_c   1.000
_cell.angle_alpha   90.00
_cell.angle_beta   90.00
_cell.angle_gamma   90.00
#
_symmetry.space_group_name_H-M   'P 1'
#
loop_
_entity.id
_entity.type
_entity.pdbx_description
1 polymer ?
#
loop_
_entity_poly.entity_id
_entity_poly.type
_entity_poly.pdbx_seq_one_letter_code
_entity_poly.pdbx_strand_id
1 'polypeptide(L)'
;MHRTSERGAVAVEFALLAPVLILLVLGIMEFGRAYNAQVSLTNAAREGVRVMSIANDQSAARTAAKNAAVTLNPKLADANFTFSATSCTSGAQMSVTVKYTLSTLTGIAGPFPMQGVGVMVCGG
;
A
#
# COMPACT_ATOMS: atom_id res chain seq x y z
N MET A 1 42.30 -13.31 33.86
CA MET A 1 40.96 -13.74 34.30
C MET A 1 39.87 -12.70 34.09
N HIS A 2 40.16 -11.42 34.23
CA HIS A 2 39.19 -10.35 33.98
C HIS A 2 38.65 -10.30 32.57
N ARG A 3 39.45 -10.71 31.58
CA ARG A 3 39.08 -10.71 30.16
C ARG A 3 37.93 -11.65 29.82
N THR A 4 37.82 -12.81 30.49
CA THR A 4 36.73 -13.78 30.27
C THR A 4 35.41 -13.28 30.83
N SER A 5 35.42 -12.58 31.95
CA SER A 5 34.25 -11.96 32.56
C SER A 5 33.70 -10.80 31.72
N GLU A 6 34.58 -9.97 31.15
CA GLU A 6 34.21 -8.87 30.27
C GLU A 6 33.62 -9.39 28.94
N ARG A 7 34.16 -10.47 28.38
CA ARG A 7 33.63 -11.10 27.17
C ARG A 7 32.24 -11.66 27.40
N GLY A 8 32.01 -12.27 28.57
CA GLY A 8 30.70 -12.77 28.94
C GLY A 8 29.68 -11.66 29.09
N ALA A 9 30.06 -10.53 29.72
CA ALA A 9 29.19 -9.37 29.87
C ALA A 9 28.84 -8.75 28.53
N VAL A 10 29.81 -8.60 27.62
CA VAL A 10 29.59 -8.07 26.27
C VAL A 10 28.67 -9.01 25.47
N ALA A 11 28.86 -10.32 25.59
CA ALA A 11 28.01 -11.31 24.93
C ALA A 11 26.55 -11.21 25.41
N VAL A 12 26.33 -11.02 26.70
CA VAL A 12 24.99 -10.84 27.26
C VAL A 12 24.37 -9.53 26.78
N GLU A 13 25.13 -8.43 26.76
CA GLU A 13 24.65 -7.14 26.24
C GLU A 13 24.24 -7.26 24.77
N PHE A 14 25.08 -7.92 23.95
CA PHE A 14 24.76 -8.16 22.55
C PHE A 14 23.50 -9.02 22.41
N ALA A 15 23.37 -10.06 23.20
CA ALA A 15 22.19 -10.96 23.16
C ALA A 15 20.89 -10.23 23.53
N LEU A 16 20.96 -9.20 24.37
CA LEU A 16 19.80 -8.38 24.72
C LEU A 16 19.50 -7.31 23.67
N LEU A 17 20.53 -6.72 23.05
CA LEU A 17 20.38 -5.68 22.05
C LEU A 17 19.99 -6.22 20.67
N ALA A 18 20.53 -7.36 20.28
CA ALA A 18 20.31 -7.92 18.94
C ALA A 18 18.83 -8.14 18.60
N PRO A 19 18.01 -8.75 19.48
CA PRO A 19 16.58 -8.90 19.21
C PRO A 19 15.86 -7.56 19.01
N VAL A 20 16.22 -6.54 19.82
CA VAL A 20 15.62 -5.21 19.72
C VAL A 20 15.97 -4.55 18.38
N LEU A 21 17.22 -4.66 17.96
CA LEU A 21 17.65 -4.13 16.66
C LEU A 21 16.97 -4.84 15.49
N ILE A 22 16.83 -6.16 15.57
CA ILE A 22 16.12 -6.94 14.55
C ILE A 22 14.67 -6.50 14.46
N LEU A 23 13.98 -6.34 15.58
CA LEU A 23 12.59 -5.88 15.61
C LEU A 23 12.47 -4.47 15.03
N LEU A 24 13.43 -3.59 15.32
CA LEU A 24 13.45 -2.24 14.76
C LEU A 24 13.59 -2.26 13.24
N VAL A 25 14.51 -3.06 12.71
CA VAL A 25 14.72 -3.20 11.26
C VAL A 25 13.48 -3.77 10.58
N LEU A 26 12.87 -4.81 11.17
CA LEU A 26 11.63 -5.38 10.65
C LEU A 26 10.50 -4.36 10.66
N GLY A 27 10.39 -3.55 11.70
CA GLY A 27 9.39 -2.49 11.79
C GLY A 27 9.58 -1.43 10.71
N ILE A 28 10.80 -1.03 10.44
CA ILE A 28 11.14 -0.08 9.36
C ILE A 28 10.76 -0.67 8.00
N MET A 29 11.06 -1.93 7.76
CA MET A 29 10.72 -2.62 6.51
C MET A 29 9.21 -2.71 6.31
N GLU A 30 8.46 -3.09 7.36
CA GLU A 30 6.99 -3.14 7.32
C GLU A 30 6.39 -1.77 7.02
N PHE A 31 6.87 -0.73 7.69
CA PHE A 31 6.40 0.64 7.47
C PHE A 31 6.71 1.11 6.04
N GLY A 32 7.92 0.83 5.55
CA GLY A 32 8.31 1.18 4.18
C GLY A 32 7.44 0.50 3.14
N ARG A 33 7.11 -0.77 3.34
CA ARG A 33 6.17 -1.49 2.46
C ARG A 33 4.78 -0.88 2.50
N ALA A 34 4.28 -0.57 3.69
CA ALA A 34 2.96 0.04 3.85
C ALA A 34 2.90 1.42 3.17
N TYR A 35 3.94 2.23 3.34
CA TYR A 35 4.04 3.53 2.69
C TYR A 35 4.05 3.40 1.16
N ASN A 36 4.86 2.51 0.63
CA ASN A 36 4.94 2.26 -0.81
C ASN A 36 3.60 1.76 -1.37
N ALA A 37 2.93 0.87 -0.66
CA ALA A 37 1.60 0.39 -1.03
C ALA A 37 0.58 1.54 -1.07
N GLN A 38 0.61 2.43 -0.08
CA GLN A 38 -0.30 3.59 -0.03
C GLN A 38 -0.08 4.53 -1.21
N VAL A 39 1.17 4.81 -1.57
CA VAL A 39 1.50 5.63 -2.75
C VAL A 39 0.97 4.96 -4.03
N SER A 40 1.17 3.66 -4.17
CA SER A 40 0.69 2.89 -5.32
C SER A 40 -0.83 2.90 -5.42
N LEU A 41 -1.54 2.74 -4.30
CA LEU A 41 -3.01 2.79 -4.26
C LEU A 41 -3.54 4.15 -4.65
N THR A 42 -2.92 5.22 -4.16
CA THR A 42 -3.31 6.59 -4.51
C THR A 42 -3.09 6.85 -6.00
N ASN A 43 -1.97 6.42 -6.55
CA ASN A 43 -1.67 6.55 -7.97
C ASN A 43 -2.66 5.75 -8.82
N ALA A 44 -3.00 4.53 -8.40
CA ALA A 44 -3.99 3.69 -9.07
C ALA A 44 -5.36 4.37 -9.11
N ALA A 45 -5.81 4.90 -7.96
CA ALA A 45 -7.10 5.59 -7.86
C ALA A 45 -7.15 6.83 -8.75
N ARG A 46 -6.09 7.62 -8.76
CA ARG A 46 -5.99 8.83 -9.61
C ARG A 46 -6.00 8.48 -11.08
N GLU A 47 -5.24 7.48 -11.49
CA GLU A 47 -5.21 7.06 -12.88
C GLU A 47 -6.55 6.45 -13.31
N GLY A 48 -7.16 5.65 -12.44
CA GLY A 48 -8.49 5.08 -12.69
C GLY A 48 -9.55 6.15 -12.87
N VAL A 49 -9.60 7.15 -12.00
CA VAL A 49 -10.60 8.23 -12.12
C VAL A 49 -10.33 9.12 -13.34
N ARG A 50 -9.05 9.31 -13.70
CA ARG A 50 -8.69 10.07 -14.91
C ARG A 50 -9.25 9.39 -16.16
N VAL A 51 -9.01 8.10 -16.30
CA VAL A 51 -9.52 7.33 -17.44
C VAL A 51 -11.05 7.30 -17.42
N MET A 52 -11.68 7.10 -16.27
CA MET A 52 -13.13 7.10 -16.14
C MET A 52 -13.73 8.44 -16.55
N SER A 53 -13.11 9.56 -16.18
CA SER A 53 -13.60 10.89 -16.53
C SER A 53 -13.53 11.20 -18.03
N ILE A 54 -12.60 10.58 -18.74
CA ILE A 54 -12.37 10.78 -20.18
C ILE A 54 -13.13 9.75 -21.02
N ALA A 55 -12.96 8.48 -20.70
CA ALA A 55 -13.47 7.36 -21.50
C ALA A 55 -14.85 6.88 -21.07
N ASN A 56 -15.30 7.20 -19.87
CA ASN A 56 -16.57 6.72 -19.30
C ASN A 56 -16.70 5.19 -19.40
N ASP A 57 -15.61 4.49 -19.13
CA ASP A 57 -15.52 3.02 -19.22
C ASP A 57 -14.81 2.49 -17.97
N GLN A 58 -15.56 1.81 -17.12
CA GLN A 58 -15.04 1.24 -15.87
C GLN A 58 -13.96 0.17 -16.13
N SER A 59 -14.13 -0.64 -17.18
CA SER A 59 -13.15 -1.67 -17.53
C SER A 59 -11.80 -1.05 -17.90
N ALA A 60 -11.81 -0.02 -18.74
CA ALA A 60 -10.60 0.72 -19.11
C ALA A 60 -9.97 1.42 -17.89
N ALA A 61 -10.81 1.98 -17.03
CA ALA A 61 -10.35 2.63 -15.80
C ALA A 61 -9.68 1.65 -14.84
N ARG A 62 -10.24 0.48 -14.63
CA ARG A 62 -9.64 -0.58 -13.80
C ARG A 62 -8.29 -1.04 -14.37
N THR A 63 -8.24 -1.25 -15.68
CA THR A 63 -7.00 -1.67 -16.36
C THR A 63 -5.90 -0.63 -16.18
N ALA A 64 -6.21 0.65 -16.38
CA ALA A 64 -5.26 1.73 -16.20
C ALA A 64 -4.78 1.84 -14.74
N ALA A 65 -5.69 1.68 -13.78
CA ALA A 65 -5.36 1.69 -12.37
C ALA A 65 -4.45 0.51 -11.98
N LYS A 66 -4.75 -0.68 -12.46
CA LYS A 66 -3.91 -1.88 -12.23
C LYS A 66 -2.50 -1.67 -12.79
N ASN A 67 -2.38 -1.09 -13.97
CA ASN A 67 -1.10 -0.82 -14.60
C ASN A 67 -0.29 0.24 -13.86
N ALA A 68 -0.95 1.14 -13.14
CA ALA A 68 -0.30 2.16 -12.32
C ALA A 68 0.21 1.60 -10.97
N ALA A 69 -0.19 0.40 -10.59
CA ALA A 69 0.13 -0.21 -9.31
C ALA A 69 0.66 -1.64 -9.45
N VAL A 70 1.53 -1.87 -10.44
CA VAL A 70 2.06 -3.21 -10.76
C VAL A 70 2.98 -3.78 -9.67
N THR A 71 3.51 -2.92 -8.79
CA THR A 71 4.41 -3.35 -7.71
C THR A 71 3.68 -3.97 -6.52
N LEU A 72 2.35 -3.85 -6.46
CA LEU A 72 1.57 -4.47 -5.38
C LEU A 72 1.57 -5.99 -5.50
N ASN A 73 1.74 -6.66 -4.37
CA ASN A 73 1.69 -8.12 -4.29
C ASN A 73 0.87 -8.53 -3.04
N PRO A 74 -0.30 -9.17 -3.22
CA PRO A 74 -0.93 -9.56 -4.49
C PRO A 74 -1.36 -8.36 -5.32
N LYS A 75 -1.50 -8.59 -6.64
CA LYS A 75 -1.92 -7.53 -7.56
C LYS A 75 -3.38 -7.15 -7.35
N LEU A 76 -3.73 -5.92 -7.74
CA LEU A 76 -5.11 -5.44 -7.69
C LEU A 76 -6.01 -6.29 -8.59
N ALA A 77 -7.19 -6.62 -8.08
CA ALA A 77 -8.25 -7.30 -8.82
C ALA A 77 -9.45 -6.35 -9.00
N ASP A 78 -10.38 -6.70 -9.89
CA ASP A 78 -11.55 -5.88 -10.16
C ASP A 78 -12.39 -5.61 -8.90
N ALA A 79 -12.46 -6.55 -7.98
CA ALA A 79 -13.20 -6.42 -6.73
C ALA A 79 -12.64 -5.34 -5.78
N ASN A 80 -11.39 -4.93 -5.99
CA ASN A 80 -10.77 -3.88 -5.17
C ASN A 80 -11.26 -2.47 -5.51
N PHE A 81 -11.95 -2.30 -6.65
CA PHE A 81 -12.36 -0.99 -7.15
C PHE A 81 -13.82 -0.70 -6.85
N THR A 82 -14.09 0.51 -6.38
CA THR A 82 -15.44 1.04 -6.18
C THR A 82 -15.56 2.38 -6.88
N PHE A 83 -16.55 2.52 -7.75
CA PHE A 83 -16.85 3.77 -8.44
C PHE A 83 -18.06 4.42 -7.77
N SER A 84 -18.05 5.75 -7.65
CA SER A 84 -19.15 6.48 -7.05
C SER A 84 -20.44 6.44 -7.87
N ALA A 85 -20.34 6.18 -9.18
CA ALA A 85 -21.46 6.02 -10.08
C ALA A 85 -21.08 5.03 -11.18
N THR A 86 -22.09 4.43 -11.83
CA THR A 86 -21.88 3.47 -12.92
C THR A 86 -21.35 4.13 -14.20
N SER A 87 -21.69 5.40 -14.39
CA SER A 87 -21.26 6.17 -15.56
C SER A 87 -20.89 7.59 -15.14
N CYS A 88 -20.06 8.21 -15.95
CA CYS A 88 -19.53 9.55 -15.74
C CYS A 88 -20.38 10.55 -16.53
N THR A 89 -21.18 11.36 -15.83
CA THR A 89 -21.97 12.40 -16.44
C THR A 89 -21.17 13.70 -16.48
N SER A 90 -21.14 14.36 -17.62
CA SER A 90 -20.40 15.63 -17.81
C SER A 90 -20.75 16.64 -16.73
N GLY A 91 -19.74 17.22 -16.09
CA GLY A 91 -19.88 18.18 -15.02
C GLY A 91 -20.07 17.57 -13.63
N ALA A 92 -20.37 16.28 -13.51
CA ALA A 92 -20.49 15.58 -12.24
C ALA A 92 -19.12 15.14 -11.72
N GLN A 93 -19.01 14.96 -10.41
CA GLN A 93 -17.80 14.38 -9.81
C GLN A 93 -17.87 12.85 -9.85
N MET A 94 -16.76 12.25 -10.25
CA MET A 94 -16.54 10.81 -10.15
C MET A 94 -15.44 10.56 -9.12
N SER A 95 -15.67 9.61 -8.24
CA SER A 95 -14.61 9.12 -7.36
C SER A 95 -14.37 7.64 -7.58
N VAL A 96 -13.10 7.26 -7.54
CA VAL A 96 -12.66 5.86 -7.59
C VAL A 96 -11.94 5.55 -6.29
N THR A 97 -12.42 4.55 -5.59
CA THR A 97 -11.81 4.06 -4.36
C THR A 97 -11.21 2.69 -4.62
N VAL A 98 -9.93 2.54 -4.29
CA VAL A 98 -9.22 1.26 -4.38
C VAL A 98 -8.97 0.77 -2.97
N LYS A 99 -9.60 -0.32 -2.58
CA LYS A 99 -9.40 -0.97 -1.28
C LYS A 99 -8.41 -2.11 -1.42
N TYR A 100 -7.49 -2.21 -0.47
CA TYR A 100 -6.43 -3.20 -0.50
C TYR A 100 -6.05 -3.61 0.91
N THR A 101 -5.81 -4.90 1.10
CA THR A 101 -5.33 -5.43 2.38
C THR A 101 -3.88 -5.86 2.21
N LEU A 102 -2.98 -5.14 2.89
CA LEU A 102 -1.56 -5.44 2.85
C LEU A 102 -1.23 -6.49 3.90
N SER A 103 -0.67 -7.62 3.44
CA SER A 103 -0.11 -8.62 4.34
C SER A 103 1.23 -8.16 4.89
N THR A 104 1.54 -8.55 6.12
CA THR A 104 2.81 -8.21 6.76
C THR A 104 3.87 -9.26 6.46
N LEU A 105 5.14 -8.85 6.52
CA LEU A 105 6.27 -9.77 6.35
C LEU A 105 6.40 -10.72 7.53
N THR A 106 6.18 -10.22 8.72
CA THR A 106 6.41 -10.95 9.98
C THR A 106 5.18 -11.63 10.54
N GLY A 107 3.98 -11.16 10.18
CA GLY A 107 2.73 -11.61 10.78
C GLY A 107 2.50 -11.13 12.21
N ILE A 108 3.40 -10.31 12.76
CA ILE A 108 3.30 -9.79 14.14
C ILE A 108 2.22 -8.70 14.21
N ALA A 109 2.15 -7.85 13.19
CA ALA A 109 1.17 -6.78 13.09
C ALA A 109 0.43 -6.89 11.76
N GLY A 110 -0.80 -6.36 11.69
CA GLY A 110 -1.61 -6.41 10.49
C GLY A 110 -2.47 -7.66 10.41
N PRO A 111 -3.08 -7.99 9.26
CA PRO A 111 -2.94 -7.26 8.00
C PRO A 111 -3.48 -5.83 8.06
N PHE A 112 -2.98 -4.95 7.19
CA PHE A 112 -3.38 -3.56 7.20
C PHE A 112 -4.41 -3.29 6.09
N PRO A 113 -5.68 -2.92 6.44
CA PRO A 113 -6.63 -2.45 5.45
C PRO A 113 -6.21 -1.05 4.99
N MET A 114 -6.10 -0.87 3.68
CA MET A 114 -5.63 0.37 3.05
C MET A 114 -6.56 0.78 1.94
N GLN A 115 -6.59 2.06 1.61
CA GLN A 115 -7.33 2.54 0.46
C GLN A 115 -6.67 3.74 -0.19
N GLY A 116 -6.87 3.87 -1.49
CA GLY A 116 -6.57 5.06 -2.26
C GLY A 116 -7.85 5.62 -2.85
N VAL A 117 -7.98 6.94 -2.90
CA VAL A 117 -9.16 7.62 -3.45
C VAL A 117 -8.70 8.65 -4.47
N GLY A 118 -9.30 8.63 -5.65
CA GLY A 118 -9.13 9.65 -6.66
C GLY A 118 -10.48 10.29 -6.98
N VAL A 119 -10.52 11.61 -7.14
CA VAL A 119 -11.73 12.35 -7.48
C VAL A 119 -11.45 13.25 -8.67
N MET A 120 -12.34 13.28 -9.63
CA MET A 120 -12.22 14.12 -10.83
C MET A 120 -13.59 14.48 -11.37
N VAL A 121 -13.67 15.64 -12.01
CA VAL A 121 -14.89 16.06 -12.70
C VAL A 121 -14.97 15.36 -14.05
N CYS A 122 -16.14 14.81 -14.38
CA CYS A 122 -16.39 14.12 -15.62
C CYS A 122 -16.42 15.08 -16.83
N GLY A 123 -15.94 14.59 -17.97
CA GLY A 123 -15.96 15.35 -19.22
C GLY A 123 -14.82 16.34 -19.33
N GLY A 124 -13.92 16.32 -18.38
CA GLY A 124 -12.74 17.18 -18.35
C GLY A 124 -11.49 16.42 -18.18
#